data_18b362f8e2381e10ef5036631d9a2fee
#
_entry.id   18b362f8e2381e10ef5036631d9a2fee
#
_cell.length_a   1.000
_cell.length_b   1.000
_cell.length_c   1.000
_cell.angle_alpha   90.00
_cell.angle_beta   90.00
_cell.angle_gamma   90.00
#
_symmetry.space_group_name_H-M   'P 1'
#
loop_
_entity.id
_entity.type
_entity.pdbx_description
1 polymer ?
#
loop_
_entity_poly.entity_id
_entity_poly.type
_entity_poly.pdbx_seq_one_letter_code
_entity_poly.pdbx_strand_id
1 'polypeptide(L)'
;IMKNAGGNDYVESESVDATVKLSSEFAPFVIPNQYCSYDADSACVAKARELTANASNQGEAVKLVCEFVVNNVNYDTAKAEKLTNATGYIPNPDETLNIGTGVCFDYASLGAAMLRSLGFPTKIITGYVSPGDLYHAWIMVYVDGTWKTGEFSVNPDEWSRVDLTFAASGATELTGDGTSYTERYVY
;
A
#
# COMPACT_ATOMS: atom_id res chain seq x y z
N ILE A 1 21.19 -1.02 15.40
CA ILE A 1 20.54 -0.31 16.52
C ILE A 1 20.96 1.15 16.45
N MET A 2 20.00 2.04 16.44
CA MET A 2 20.21 3.49 16.45
C MET A 2 19.98 4.03 17.85
N LYS A 3 20.89 4.89 18.33
CA LYS A 3 20.75 5.58 19.61
C LYS A 3 20.43 7.05 19.36
N ASN A 4 19.42 7.57 20.03
CA ASN A 4 19.09 9.00 19.96
C ASN A 4 20.23 9.84 20.54
N ALA A 5 20.70 10.82 19.77
CA ALA A 5 21.79 11.72 20.13
C ALA A 5 21.31 13.11 20.58
N GLY A 6 19.97 13.30 20.59
CA GLY A 6 19.28 14.53 20.99
C GLY A 6 18.33 15.00 19.91
N GLY A 7 17.13 15.43 20.27
CA GLY A 7 16.10 15.83 19.31
C GLY A 7 15.74 14.70 18.33
N ASN A 8 15.85 14.97 17.03
CA ASN A 8 15.64 14.00 15.96
C ASN A 8 16.96 13.38 15.42
N ASP A 9 18.08 13.62 16.08
CA ASP A 9 19.37 13.09 15.65
C ASP A 9 19.57 11.68 16.23
N TYR A 10 20.02 10.76 15.37
CA TYR A 10 20.33 9.38 15.72
C TYR A 10 21.70 9.00 15.23
N VAL A 11 22.45 8.30 16.06
CA VAL A 11 23.75 7.73 15.71
C VAL A 11 23.67 6.21 15.76
N GLU A 12 24.40 5.56 14.86
CA GLU A 12 24.53 4.11 14.92
C GLU A 12 25.28 3.70 16.17
N SER A 13 24.66 2.84 16.97
CA SER A 13 25.26 2.30 18.20
C SER A 13 25.78 0.89 17.99
N GLU A 14 25.09 0.10 17.18
CA GLU A 14 25.43 -1.29 16.91
C GLU A 14 24.82 -1.71 15.58
N SER A 15 25.58 -2.47 14.79
CA SER A 15 25.16 -3.07 13.53
C SER A 15 25.48 -4.56 13.54
N VAL A 16 24.55 -5.35 13.04
CA VAL A 16 24.75 -6.79 12.85
C VAL A 16 24.31 -7.14 11.43
N ASP A 17 25.24 -7.70 10.67
CA ASP A 17 24.94 -8.20 9.33
C ASP A 17 24.43 -9.64 9.39
N ALA A 18 23.38 -9.92 8.65
CA ALA A 18 22.82 -11.26 8.50
C ALA A 18 22.56 -11.56 7.03
N THR A 19 22.96 -12.75 6.59
CA THR A 19 22.60 -13.26 5.27
C THR A 19 21.28 -14.00 5.37
N VAL A 20 20.27 -13.46 4.68
CA VAL A 20 18.93 -14.06 4.63
C VAL A 20 18.69 -14.66 3.25
N LYS A 21 18.26 -15.94 3.22
CA LYS A 21 17.78 -16.58 2.00
C LYS A 21 16.25 -16.61 2.06
N LEU A 22 15.62 -15.86 1.20
CA LEU A 22 14.16 -15.89 1.06
C LEU A 22 13.71 -17.21 0.41
N SER A 23 12.57 -17.74 0.82
CA SER A 23 11.92 -18.88 0.18
C SER A 23 11.40 -18.55 -1.22
N SER A 24 11.02 -17.29 -1.42
CA SER A 24 10.63 -16.69 -2.70
C SER A 24 10.82 -15.19 -2.61
N GLU A 25 10.98 -14.50 -3.73
CA GLU A 25 11.02 -13.05 -3.80
C GLU A 25 9.70 -12.39 -3.33
N PHE A 26 8.60 -13.13 -3.38
CA PHE A 26 7.29 -12.68 -2.95
C PHE A 26 7.05 -12.86 -1.43
N ALA A 27 7.85 -13.68 -0.76
CA ALA A 27 7.61 -14.03 0.65
C ALA A 27 7.42 -12.82 1.60
N PRO A 28 8.17 -11.72 1.49
CA PRO A 28 7.96 -10.55 2.34
C PRO A 28 6.65 -9.79 2.07
N PHE A 29 6.05 -10.03 0.89
CA PHE A 29 4.93 -9.24 0.38
C PHE A 29 3.58 -9.96 0.42
N VAL A 30 3.52 -11.11 1.11
CA VAL A 30 2.28 -11.88 1.37
C VAL A 30 2.01 -12.05 2.86
N ILE A 31 2.80 -11.40 3.71
CA ILE A 31 2.68 -11.46 5.17
C ILE A 31 2.45 -10.06 5.75
N PRO A 32 1.83 -9.96 6.95
CA PRO A 32 1.69 -8.69 7.64
C PRO A 32 3.06 -8.12 8.06
N ASN A 33 3.10 -6.81 8.21
CA ASN A 33 4.21 -6.08 8.84
C ASN A 33 3.66 -4.85 9.59
N GLN A 34 4.54 -4.04 10.19
CA GLN A 34 4.09 -2.89 10.99
C GLN A 34 3.26 -1.84 10.23
N TYR A 35 3.42 -1.75 8.89
CA TYR A 35 2.68 -0.80 8.02
C TYR A 35 1.52 -1.44 7.29
N CYS A 36 1.33 -2.73 7.48
CA CYS A 36 0.28 -3.54 6.88
C CYS A 36 -0.08 -4.65 7.88
N SER A 37 -0.63 -4.21 9.02
CA SER A 37 -0.94 -5.13 10.14
C SER A 37 -2.31 -5.73 9.96
N TYR A 38 -2.38 -7.06 9.95
CA TYR A 38 -3.63 -7.82 9.92
C TYR A 38 -3.40 -9.22 10.49
N ASP A 39 -4.47 -9.88 10.89
CA ASP A 39 -4.53 -11.27 11.28
C ASP A 39 -5.80 -11.93 10.73
N ALA A 40 -6.09 -13.17 11.12
CA ALA A 40 -7.23 -13.92 10.62
C ALA A 40 -8.59 -13.33 11.03
N ASP A 41 -8.62 -12.58 12.12
CA ASP A 41 -9.83 -11.99 12.72
C ASP A 41 -10.03 -10.52 12.31
N SER A 42 -9.09 -9.94 11.57
CA SER A 42 -9.16 -8.56 11.09
C SER A 42 -10.35 -8.32 10.17
N ALA A 43 -11.02 -7.18 10.37
CA ALA A 43 -12.20 -6.79 9.59
C ALA A 43 -11.85 -6.60 8.10
N CYS A 44 -10.68 -6.07 7.77
CA CYS A 44 -10.21 -5.91 6.39
C CYS A 44 -10.02 -7.27 5.70
N VAL A 45 -9.61 -8.32 6.43
CA VAL A 45 -9.47 -9.68 5.91
C VAL A 45 -10.85 -10.29 5.61
N ALA A 46 -11.80 -10.13 6.54
CA ALA A 46 -13.18 -10.59 6.33
C ALA A 46 -13.82 -9.90 5.11
N LYS A 47 -13.62 -8.59 4.99
CA LYS A 47 -14.13 -7.80 3.86
C LYS A 47 -13.48 -8.21 2.53
N ALA A 48 -12.17 -8.44 2.50
CA ALA A 48 -11.48 -8.92 1.30
C ALA A 48 -12.05 -10.25 0.79
N ARG A 49 -12.27 -11.21 1.70
CA ARG A 49 -12.89 -12.51 1.39
C ARG A 49 -14.32 -12.37 0.88
N GLU A 50 -15.12 -11.50 1.51
CA GLU A 50 -16.49 -11.21 1.08
C GLU A 50 -16.52 -10.69 -0.35
N LEU A 51 -15.73 -9.67 -0.66
CA LEU A 51 -15.67 -9.02 -1.97
C LEU A 51 -15.27 -9.98 -3.09
N THR A 52 -14.35 -10.89 -2.78
CA THR A 52 -13.74 -11.76 -3.79
C THR A 52 -14.34 -13.17 -3.85
N ALA A 53 -15.40 -13.42 -3.07
CA ALA A 53 -16.01 -14.76 -2.96
C ALA A 53 -16.47 -15.35 -4.31
N ASN A 54 -16.82 -14.51 -5.27
CA ASN A 54 -17.28 -14.91 -6.59
C ASN A 54 -16.34 -14.45 -7.72
N ALA A 55 -15.13 -14.00 -7.39
CA ALA A 55 -14.16 -13.59 -8.39
C ALA A 55 -13.74 -14.79 -9.28
N SER A 56 -13.80 -14.61 -10.59
CA SER A 56 -13.53 -15.67 -11.55
C SER A 56 -12.03 -15.92 -11.78
N ASN A 57 -11.19 -14.95 -11.43
CA ASN A 57 -9.73 -15.02 -11.55
C ASN A 57 -9.05 -14.01 -10.61
N GLN A 58 -7.71 -14.07 -10.54
CA GLN A 58 -6.91 -13.20 -9.67
C GLN A 58 -7.04 -11.72 -10.03
N GLY A 59 -7.05 -11.38 -11.32
CA GLY A 59 -7.21 -10.00 -11.79
C GLY A 59 -8.54 -9.39 -11.35
N GLU A 60 -9.63 -10.16 -11.42
CA GLU A 60 -10.93 -9.73 -10.92
C GLU A 60 -10.94 -9.54 -9.41
N ALA A 61 -10.30 -10.43 -8.66
CA ALA A 61 -10.19 -10.29 -7.21
C ALA A 61 -9.44 -9.01 -6.83
N VAL A 62 -8.31 -8.73 -7.45
CA VAL A 62 -7.55 -7.48 -7.23
C VAL A 62 -8.40 -6.26 -7.59
N LYS A 63 -9.10 -6.30 -8.71
CA LYS A 63 -10.01 -5.25 -9.14
C LYS A 63 -11.05 -4.93 -8.05
N LEU A 64 -11.76 -5.95 -7.59
CA LEU A 64 -12.83 -5.79 -6.59
C LEU A 64 -12.31 -5.16 -5.30
N VAL A 65 -11.13 -5.56 -4.84
CA VAL A 65 -10.49 -4.96 -3.66
C VAL A 65 -10.12 -3.50 -3.92
N CYS A 66 -9.45 -3.20 -5.04
CA CYS A 66 -9.02 -1.84 -5.36
C CYS A 66 -10.21 -0.90 -5.54
N GLU A 67 -11.24 -1.31 -6.29
CA GLU A 67 -12.47 -0.53 -6.46
C GLU A 67 -13.19 -0.30 -5.12
N PHE A 68 -13.19 -1.30 -4.24
CA PHE A 68 -13.77 -1.12 -2.91
C PHE A 68 -13.03 -0.03 -2.12
N VAL A 69 -11.70 -0.07 -2.05
CA VAL A 69 -10.92 0.94 -1.32
C VAL A 69 -11.14 2.33 -1.92
N VAL A 70 -11.07 2.46 -3.25
CA VAL A 70 -11.27 3.72 -3.98
C VAL A 70 -12.63 4.33 -3.71
N ASN A 71 -13.69 3.52 -3.67
CA ASN A 71 -15.06 4.00 -3.53
C ASN A 71 -15.53 4.19 -2.08
N ASN A 72 -14.82 3.64 -1.09
CA ASN A 72 -15.26 3.63 0.30
C ASN A 72 -14.33 4.38 1.26
N VAL A 73 -13.16 4.81 0.81
CA VAL A 73 -12.25 5.64 1.60
C VAL A 73 -12.19 7.04 1.00
N ASN A 74 -12.39 8.06 1.84
CA ASN A 74 -12.28 9.45 1.45
C ASN A 74 -10.96 10.05 1.96
N TYR A 75 -10.36 10.97 1.20
CA TYR A 75 -9.10 11.57 1.60
C TYR A 75 -9.27 12.52 2.77
N ASP A 76 -8.50 12.31 3.84
CA ASP A 76 -8.53 13.11 5.07
C ASP A 76 -7.46 14.22 5.02
N THR A 77 -7.85 15.38 4.48
CA THR A 77 -6.99 16.55 4.39
C THR A 77 -6.51 17.04 5.75
N ALA A 78 -7.39 17.00 6.77
CA ALA A 78 -7.03 17.47 8.11
C ALA A 78 -5.98 16.54 8.77
N LYS A 79 -6.08 15.23 8.55
CA LYS A 79 -5.05 14.27 8.95
C LYS A 79 -3.76 14.49 8.18
N ALA A 80 -3.83 14.73 6.87
CA ALA A 80 -2.65 15.00 6.04
C ALA A 80 -1.88 16.23 6.52
N GLU A 81 -2.56 17.34 6.84
CA GLU A 81 -1.96 18.54 7.40
C GLU A 81 -1.24 18.27 8.72
N LYS A 82 -1.85 17.50 9.64
CA LYS A 82 -1.22 17.12 10.92
C LYS A 82 0.01 16.24 10.72
N LEU A 83 0.02 15.38 9.69
CA LEU A 83 1.11 14.46 9.41
C LEU A 83 2.26 15.10 8.63
N THR A 84 2.10 16.29 8.06
CA THR A 84 3.14 16.96 7.26
C THR A 84 4.49 17.07 7.98
N ASN A 85 4.48 17.30 9.30
CA ASN A 85 5.67 17.41 10.13
C ASN A 85 5.77 16.30 11.19
N ALA A 86 4.92 15.29 11.11
CA ALA A 86 4.94 14.18 12.05
C ALA A 86 5.91 13.08 11.58
N THR A 87 6.49 12.38 12.55
CA THR A 87 7.31 11.18 12.30
C THR A 87 6.72 9.99 13.01
N GLY A 88 6.96 8.79 12.47
CA GLY A 88 6.54 7.55 13.10
C GLY A 88 5.06 7.22 12.95
N TYR A 89 4.36 7.82 11.98
CA TYR A 89 2.99 7.43 11.68
C TYR A 89 2.92 5.98 11.20
N ILE A 90 2.04 5.19 11.81
CA ILE A 90 1.77 3.80 11.45
C ILE A 90 0.29 3.69 11.08
N PRO A 91 -0.03 3.34 9.82
CA PRO A 91 -1.42 3.16 9.40
C PRO A 91 -2.04 1.90 10.03
N ASN A 92 -3.36 1.93 10.20
CA ASN A 92 -4.12 0.79 10.68
C ASN A 92 -5.21 0.43 9.66
N PRO A 93 -5.12 -0.73 8.97
CA PRO A 93 -6.08 -1.13 7.95
C PRO A 93 -7.53 -1.22 8.45
N ASP A 94 -7.76 -1.84 9.61
CA ASP A 94 -9.10 -2.01 10.16
C ASP A 94 -9.71 -0.67 10.60
N GLU A 95 -8.91 0.23 11.15
CA GLU A 95 -9.35 1.58 11.49
C GLU A 95 -9.75 2.36 10.23
N THR A 96 -8.92 2.31 9.17
CA THR A 96 -9.20 2.95 7.89
C THR A 96 -10.47 2.41 7.27
N LEU A 97 -10.66 1.08 7.27
CA LEU A 97 -11.88 0.44 6.80
C LEU A 97 -13.12 0.90 7.58
N ASN A 98 -13.02 0.97 8.91
CA ASN A 98 -14.14 1.30 9.79
C ASN A 98 -14.54 2.78 9.70
N ILE A 99 -13.56 3.68 9.63
CA ILE A 99 -13.80 5.14 9.58
C ILE A 99 -14.15 5.59 8.16
N GLY A 100 -13.63 4.94 7.14
CA GLY A 100 -13.83 5.30 5.73
C GLY A 100 -13.11 6.59 5.33
N THR A 101 -12.05 6.98 6.06
CA THR A 101 -11.21 8.14 5.73
C THR A 101 -9.74 7.85 6.02
N GLY A 102 -8.83 8.45 5.25
CA GLY A 102 -7.40 8.27 5.45
C GLY A 102 -6.54 9.12 4.52
N VAL A 103 -5.23 9.07 4.74
CA VAL A 103 -4.24 9.65 3.84
C VAL A 103 -3.68 8.57 2.90
N CYS A 104 -2.84 8.94 1.95
CA CYS A 104 -2.27 8.00 0.96
C CYS A 104 -1.69 6.72 1.59
N PHE A 105 -1.04 6.83 2.75
CA PHE A 105 -0.46 5.68 3.44
C PHE A 105 -1.54 4.75 4.03
N ASP A 106 -2.69 5.28 4.45
CA ASP A 106 -3.83 4.48 4.91
C ASP A 106 -4.48 3.71 3.77
N TYR A 107 -4.68 4.36 2.60
CA TYR A 107 -5.16 3.71 1.39
C TYR A 107 -4.25 2.55 0.98
N ALA A 108 -2.94 2.80 0.89
CA ALA A 108 -1.96 1.79 0.52
C ALA A 108 -1.92 0.64 1.53
N SER A 109 -1.98 0.95 2.83
CA SER A 109 -1.98 -0.05 3.91
C SER A 109 -3.23 -0.94 3.87
N LEU A 110 -4.42 -0.35 3.74
CA LEU A 110 -5.68 -1.09 3.64
C LEU A 110 -5.69 -1.98 2.40
N GLY A 111 -5.37 -1.42 1.23
CA GLY A 111 -5.30 -2.19 -0.01
C GLY A 111 -4.31 -3.36 0.07
N ALA A 112 -3.12 -3.11 0.60
CA ALA A 112 -2.11 -4.15 0.79
C ALA A 112 -2.55 -5.23 1.80
N ALA A 113 -3.17 -4.86 2.93
CA ALA A 113 -3.65 -5.83 3.92
C ALA A 113 -4.72 -6.75 3.33
N MET A 114 -5.67 -6.18 2.61
CA MET A 114 -6.72 -6.93 1.93
C MET A 114 -6.13 -7.90 0.89
N LEU A 115 -5.23 -7.41 0.02
CA LEU A 115 -4.63 -8.22 -1.04
C LEU A 115 -3.68 -9.30 -0.51
N ARG A 116 -2.80 -8.96 0.45
CA ARG A 116 -1.90 -9.93 1.09
C ARG A 116 -2.67 -11.04 1.81
N SER A 117 -3.78 -10.71 2.47
CA SER A 117 -4.62 -11.70 3.16
C SER A 117 -5.27 -12.73 2.22
N LEU A 118 -5.38 -12.37 0.94
CA LEU A 118 -5.83 -13.25 -0.15
C LEU A 118 -4.67 -14.00 -0.83
N GLY A 119 -3.43 -13.75 -0.40
CA GLY A 119 -2.23 -14.37 -0.95
C GLY A 119 -1.63 -13.64 -2.16
N PHE A 120 -2.12 -12.46 -2.51
CA PHE A 120 -1.54 -11.66 -3.61
C PHE A 120 -0.30 -10.89 -3.12
N PRO A 121 0.89 -11.13 -3.72
CA PRO A 121 2.06 -10.34 -3.39
C PRO A 121 1.81 -8.86 -3.64
N THR A 122 1.93 -8.06 -2.57
CA THR A 122 1.63 -6.63 -2.63
C THR A 122 2.67 -5.84 -1.85
N LYS A 123 3.39 -4.96 -2.52
CA LYS A 123 4.31 -4.00 -1.92
C LYS A 123 3.55 -2.74 -1.54
N ILE A 124 3.89 -2.15 -0.40
CA ILE A 124 3.59 -0.75 -0.13
C ILE A 124 4.85 0.04 -0.48
N ILE A 125 4.71 1.04 -1.32
CA ILE A 125 5.80 1.92 -1.73
C ILE A 125 5.54 3.30 -1.17
N THR A 126 6.60 3.93 -0.65
CA THR A 126 6.59 5.37 -0.37
C THR A 126 7.71 6.05 -1.14
N GLY A 127 7.45 7.25 -1.61
CA GLY A 127 8.39 7.98 -2.45
C GLY A 127 7.85 9.34 -2.88
N TYR A 128 8.29 9.82 -4.01
CA TYR A 128 7.90 11.13 -4.53
C TYR A 128 7.18 11.02 -5.86
N VAL A 129 6.21 11.90 -6.08
CA VAL A 129 5.47 12.02 -7.33
C VAL A 129 5.65 13.42 -7.89
N SER A 130 6.10 13.51 -9.15
CA SER A 130 6.23 14.76 -9.91
C SER A 130 4.94 15.10 -10.68
N PRO A 131 4.66 16.36 -10.98
CA PRO A 131 5.43 17.54 -10.57
C PRO A 131 5.18 17.93 -9.11
N GLY A 132 6.18 18.58 -8.46
CA GLY A 132 6.04 19.13 -7.11
C GLY A 132 6.63 18.29 -5.98
N ASP A 133 7.29 17.16 -6.30
CA ASP A 133 7.95 16.29 -5.32
C ASP A 133 7.05 15.95 -4.12
N LEU A 134 5.78 15.64 -4.40
CA LEU A 134 4.82 15.24 -3.39
C LEU A 134 5.25 13.89 -2.78
N TYR A 135 5.52 13.88 -1.47
CA TYR A 135 5.75 12.60 -0.77
C TYR A 135 4.44 11.82 -0.68
N HIS A 136 4.46 10.60 -1.18
CA HIS A 136 3.25 9.84 -1.45
C HIS A 136 3.44 8.36 -1.15
N ALA A 137 2.32 7.63 -1.03
CA ALA A 137 2.29 6.18 -0.85
C ALA A 137 1.33 5.53 -1.85
N TRP A 138 1.76 4.41 -2.43
CA TRP A 138 0.99 3.59 -3.38
C TRP A 138 1.30 2.11 -3.19
N ILE A 139 0.64 1.24 -3.93
CA ILE A 139 0.94 -0.18 -3.92
C ILE A 139 1.46 -0.66 -5.27
N MET A 140 2.22 -1.77 -5.24
CA MET A 140 2.56 -2.59 -6.38
C MET A 140 2.01 -3.99 -6.13
N VAL A 141 1.24 -4.53 -7.06
CA VAL A 141 0.66 -5.87 -6.95
C VAL A 141 1.21 -6.78 -8.02
N TYR A 142 1.42 -8.05 -7.68
CA TYR A 142 1.82 -9.10 -8.62
C TYR A 142 0.74 -10.16 -8.70
N VAL A 143 0.23 -10.42 -9.92
CA VAL A 143 -0.81 -11.40 -10.18
C VAL A 143 -0.53 -12.18 -11.47
N ASP A 144 -1.07 -13.38 -11.53
CA ASP A 144 -1.11 -14.20 -12.73
C ASP A 144 -2.39 -13.84 -13.51
N GLY A 145 -2.31 -12.81 -14.32
CA GLY A 145 -3.42 -12.35 -15.14
C GLY A 145 -3.41 -10.87 -15.46
N THR A 146 -4.09 -10.48 -16.52
CA THR A 146 -4.25 -9.08 -16.91
C THR A 146 -5.55 -8.50 -16.39
N TRP A 147 -5.45 -7.27 -15.96
CA TRP A 147 -6.63 -6.46 -15.70
C TRP A 147 -6.35 -4.99 -16.03
N LYS A 148 -7.31 -4.33 -16.67
CA LYS A 148 -7.24 -2.91 -17.02
C LYS A 148 -8.59 -2.25 -16.82
N THR A 149 -8.60 -1.16 -16.03
CA THR A 149 -9.69 -0.16 -16.04
C THR A 149 -9.17 1.13 -16.67
N GLY A 150 -10.01 2.16 -16.69
CA GLY A 150 -9.57 3.51 -17.01
C GLY A 150 -8.52 4.06 -16.03
N GLU A 151 -8.45 3.51 -14.81
CA GLU A 151 -7.64 4.03 -13.70
C GLU A 151 -6.41 3.17 -13.42
N PHE A 152 -6.48 1.85 -13.68
CA PHE A 152 -5.40 0.91 -13.40
C PHE A 152 -5.13 -0.01 -14.58
N SER A 153 -3.88 -0.45 -14.69
CA SER A 153 -3.49 -1.54 -15.57
C SER A 153 -2.66 -2.54 -14.77
N VAL A 154 -3.13 -3.77 -14.69
CA VAL A 154 -2.41 -4.87 -14.07
C VAL A 154 -2.02 -5.84 -15.18
N ASN A 155 -0.73 -6.10 -15.32
CA ASN A 155 -0.17 -7.01 -16.30
C ASN A 155 0.25 -8.32 -15.62
N PRO A 156 0.13 -9.48 -16.33
CA PRO A 156 0.55 -10.74 -15.78
C PRO A 156 2.07 -10.81 -15.63
N ASP A 157 2.50 -11.53 -14.61
CA ASP A 157 3.92 -11.86 -14.39
C ASP A 157 4.84 -10.64 -14.22
N GLU A 158 4.26 -9.48 -13.85
CA GLU A 158 5.03 -8.29 -13.49
C GLU A 158 4.41 -7.53 -12.32
N TRP A 159 5.22 -6.70 -11.65
CA TRP A 159 4.74 -5.80 -10.62
C TRP A 159 3.98 -4.63 -11.24
N SER A 160 2.68 -4.55 -10.98
CA SER A 160 1.82 -3.49 -11.50
C SER A 160 1.54 -2.45 -10.40
N ARG A 161 1.77 -1.17 -10.74
CA ARG A 161 1.48 -0.06 -9.84
C ARG A 161 -0.02 0.21 -9.77
N VAL A 162 -0.52 0.40 -8.55
CA VAL A 162 -1.89 0.83 -8.28
C VAL A 162 -1.85 1.97 -7.26
N ASP A 163 -2.28 3.15 -7.68
CA ASP A 163 -2.40 4.32 -6.83
C ASP A 163 -3.87 4.53 -6.44
N LEU A 164 -4.22 3.97 -5.30
CA LEU A 164 -5.59 3.98 -4.79
C LEU A 164 -6.06 5.40 -4.43
N THR A 165 -5.14 6.26 -4.00
CA THR A 165 -5.46 7.64 -3.59
C THR A 165 -5.78 8.51 -4.80
N PHE A 166 -4.93 8.47 -5.83
CA PHE A 166 -5.17 9.25 -7.04
C PHE A 166 -6.38 8.74 -7.81
N ALA A 167 -6.61 7.44 -7.83
CA ALA A 167 -7.83 6.88 -8.39
C ALA A 167 -9.09 7.37 -7.66
N ALA A 168 -9.07 7.40 -6.33
CA ALA A 168 -10.21 7.89 -5.53
C ALA A 168 -10.47 9.40 -5.72
N SER A 169 -9.44 10.18 -6.03
CA SER A 169 -9.56 11.62 -6.30
C SER A 169 -9.92 11.96 -7.75
N GLY A 170 -9.90 10.98 -8.65
CA GLY A 170 -10.05 11.17 -10.09
C GLY A 170 -8.82 11.82 -10.76
N ALA A 171 -7.68 11.90 -10.05
CA ALA A 171 -6.43 12.50 -10.54
C ALA A 171 -5.61 11.49 -11.38
N THR A 172 -6.27 10.81 -12.32
CA THR A 172 -5.67 9.75 -13.13
C THR A 172 -4.56 10.26 -14.06
N GLU A 173 -4.55 11.53 -14.38
CA GLU A 173 -3.48 12.18 -15.15
C GLU A 173 -2.13 12.16 -14.40
N LEU A 174 -2.15 12.08 -13.07
CA LEU A 174 -0.93 11.98 -12.25
C LEU A 174 -0.36 10.56 -12.20
N THR A 175 -1.14 9.55 -12.55
CA THR A 175 -0.69 8.16 -12.54
C THR A 175 0.15 7.80 -13.76
N GLY A 176 -0.17 8.35 -14.93
CA GLY A 176 0.59 8.27 -16.18
C GLY A 176 1.24 6.91 -16.47
N ASP A 177 2.38 6.93 -17.15
CA ASP A 177 3.22 5.77 -17.44
C ASP A 177 4.18 5.38 -16.28
N GLY A 178 4.14 6.13 -15.19
CA GLY A 178 4.97 5.89 -14.00
C GLY A 178 6.30 6.64 -13.97
N THR A 179 6.65 7.37 -14.99
CA THR A 179 7.90 8.15 -15.02
C THR A 179 7.93 9.27 -13.99
N SER A 180 6.75 9.68 -13.51
CA SER A 180 6.60 10.67 -12.44
C SER A 180 6.80 10.13 -11.02
N TYR A 181 6.93 8.81 -10.85
CA TYR A 181 7.10 8.17 -9.54
C TYR A 181 8.56 7.83 -9.26
N THR A 182 9.05 8.25 -8.10
CA THR A 182 10.38 7.90 -7.60
C THR A 182 10.24 7.17 -6.28
N GLU A 183 10.53 5.88 -6.28
CA GLU A 183 10.47 5.01 -5.10
C GLU A 183 11.56 5.39 -4.09
N ARG A 184 11.24 5.40 -2.80
CA ARG A 184 12.19 5.61 -1.72
C ARG A 184 12.27 4.43 -0.78
N TYR A 185 11.14 3.93 -0.33
CA TYR A 185 11.06 2.77 0.56
C TYR A 185 10.00 1.79 0.07
N VAL A 186 10.30 0.49 0.30
CA VAL A 186 9.44 -0.65 -0.05
C VAL A 186 9.15 -1.46 1.21
N TYR A 187 7.88 -1.73 1.46
CA TYR A 187 7.42 -2.48 2.63
C TYR A 187 6.58 -3.68 2.26
#